data_7b63c8a9efb37bc209cb5d3b5a824bad
#
_entry.id   7b63c8a9efb37bc209cb5d3b5a824bad
#
_cell.length_a   1.000
_cell.length_b   1.000
_cell.length_c   1.000
_cell.angle_alpha   90.00
_cell.angle_beta   90.00
_cell.angle_gamma   90.00
#
_symmetry.space_group_name_H-M   'P 1'
#
loop_
_entity.id
_entity.type
_entity.pdbx_description
1 polymer ?
#
loop_
_entity_poly.entity_id
_entity_poly.type
_entity_poly.pdbx_seq_one_letter_code
_entity_poly.pdbx_strand_id
1 'polypeptide(L)'
;SEMCIRDRNVFELTKKFIKAGAAGVHFEDQLASEKKCGHMGGKVLVPTQTMIRNLKSARLAADVMGVPLIILARTDANAAKLITNDFDKNDKPFLTGKRSPEGFYYVKEGLDQAISRGLAYAPYSDLIWCETAKPDLKEAMTFARAIHDKFPGKLLAYNCSPSFNLSLIHI
;
A
#
# COMPACT_ATOMS: atom_id res chain seq x y z
N SER A 1 -14.81 12.51 -14.13
CA SER A 1 -14.88 11.11 -13.69
C SER A 1 -14.33 10.99 -12.28
N GLU A 2 -14.79 10.01 -11.50
CA GLU A 2 -14.35 9.78 -10.11
C GLU A 2 -12.82 9.62 -9.96
N MET A 3 -12.14 9.14 -10.99
CA MET A 3 -10.68 9.00 -10.98
C MET A 3 -9.96 10.35 -10.85
N CYS A 4 -10.36 11.34 -11.60
CA CYS A 4 -9.77 12.68 -11.54
C CYS A 4 -10.00 13.36 -10.19
N ILE A 5 -11.15 13.10 -9.55
CA ILE A 5 -11.48 13.65 -8.23
C ILE A 5 -10.57 13.04 -7.15
N ARG A 6 -10.30 11.74 -7.19
CA ARG A 6 -9.43 11.05 -6.22
C ARG A 6 -7.99 11.51 -6.31
N ASP A 7 -7.43 11.57 -7.51
CA ASP A 7 -6.06 12.00 -7.75
C ASP A 7 -5.87 13.46 -7.30
N ARG A 8 -6.84 14.32 -7.61
CA ARG A 8 -6.87 15.72 -7.13
C ARG A 8 -6.99 15.82 -5.62
N ASN A 9 -7.79 14.96 -4.98
CA ASN A 9 -7.91 14.94 -3.53
C ASN A 9 -6.57 14.57 -2.85
N VAL A 10 -5.83 13.59 -3.38
CA VAL A 10 -4.49 13.23 -2.87
C VAL A 10 -3.52 14.40 -3.03
N PHE A 11 -3.52 15.07 -4.19
CA PHE A 11 -2.69 16.23 -4.46
C PHE A 11 -2.95 17.36 -3.43
N GLU A 12 -4.22 17.77 -3.27
CA GLU A 12 -4.59 18.86 -2.35
C GLU A 12 -4.37 18.46 -0.89
N LEU A 13 -4.64 17.20 -0.52
CA LEU A 13 -4.38 16.70 0.84
C LEU A 13 -2.88 16.72 1.16
N THR A 14 -2.05 16.28 0.24
CA THR A 14 -0.59 16.30 0.40
C THR A 14 -0.07 17.71 0.59
N LYS A 15 -0.57 18.68 -0.18
CA LYS A 15 -0.23 20.11 0.04
C LYS A 15 -0.62 20.60 1.44
N LYS A 16 -1.77 20.15 1.96
CA LYS A 16 -2.19 20.50 3.33
C LYS A 16 -1.25 19.89 4.37
N PHE A 17 -0.82 18.65 4.21
CA PHE A 17 0.17 18.03 5.10
C PHE A 17 1.50 18.79 5.08
N ILE A 18 2.00 19.14 3.90
CA ILE A 18 3.24 19.94 3.76
C ILE A 18 3.09 21.29 4.48
N LYS A 19 1.98 22.00 4.27
CA LYS A 19 1.71 23.28 4.97
C LYS A 19 1.61 23.13 6.48
N ALA A 20 1.17 21.96 6.96
CA ALA A 20 1.14 21.64 8.39
C ALA A 20 2.50 21.17 8.94
N GLY A 21 3.57 21.15 8.14
CA GLY A 21 4.92 20.80 8.57
C GLY A 21 5.24 19.30 8.50
N ALA A 22 4.46 18.49 7.79
CA ALA A 22 4.77 17.07 7.64
C ALA A 22 6.02 16.88 6.78
N ALA A 23 7.01 16.13 7.28
CA ALA A 23 8.22 15.75 6.56
C ALA A 23 8.02 14.48 5.71
N GLY A 24 7.00 13.70 5.98
CA GLY A 24 6.65 12.49 5.23
C GLY A 24 5.18 12.14 5.39
N VAL A 25 4.67 11.39 4.42
CA VAL A 25 3.28 10.88 4.41
C VAL A 25 3.27 9.45 3.92
N HIS A 26 2.30 8.66 4.36
CA HIS A 26 2.07 7.34 3.77
C HIS A 26 0.67 7.27 3.16
N PHE A 27 0.58 6.51 2.09
CA PHE A 27 -0.68 6.14 1.45
C PHE A 27 -0.81 4.62 1.44
N GLU A 28 -2.02 4.14 1.63
CA GLU A 28 -2.33 2.72 1.63
C GLU A 28 -3.27 2.37 0.48
N ASP A 29 -3.20 1.13 0.01
CA ASP A 29 -3.98 0.64 -1.13
C ASP A 29 -5.36 0.10 -0.75
N GLN A 30 -5.89 0.47 0.42
CA GLN A 30 -7.27 0.19 0.81
C GLN A 30 -8.26 1.21 0.22
N LEU A 31 -9.47 0.75 -0.07
CA LEU A 31 -10.61 1.61 -0.39
C LEU A 31 -10.98 2.45 0.85
N ALA A 32 -10.94 3.77 0.74
CA ALA A 32 -11.08 4.68 1.89
C ALA A 32 -12.42 4.53 2.63
N SER A 33 -13.53 4.27 1.90
CA SER A 33 -14.85 4.05 2.51
C SER A 33 -14.97 2.75 3.30
N GLU A 34 -14.15 1.75 2.98
CA GLU A 34 -14.14 0.41 3.58
C GLU A 34 -12.86 0.14 4.38
N LYS A 35 -12.15 1.18 4.75
CA LYS A 35 -10.87 1.06 5.44
C LYS A 35 -11.00 0.31 6.77
N LYS A 36 -10.11 -0.67 6.97
CA LYS A 36 -9.96 -1.45 8.22
C LYS A 36 -8.54 -1.28 8.77
N CYS A 37 -8.40 -1.41 10.10
CA CYS A 37 -7.07 -1.47 10.72
C CYS A 37 -6.25 -2.64 10.19
N GLY A 38 -4.91 -2.53 10.26
CA GLY A 38 -3.99 -3.48 9.68
C GLY A 38 -4.23 -4.95 10.08
N HIS A 39 -4.61 -5.20 11.33
CA HIS A 39 -4.89 -6.53 11.88
C HIS A 39 -6.34 -7.02 11.68
N MET A 40 -7.23 -6.19 11.12
CA MET A 40 -8.64 -6.56 10.91
C MET A 40 -8.84 -7.17 9.52
N GLY A 41 -9.79 -8.11 9.42
CA GLY A 41 -10.28 -8.66 8.16
C GLY A 41 -11.25 -7.72 7.44
N GLY A 42 -11.65 -8.09 6.20
CA GLY A 42 -12.63 -7.34 5.42
C GLY A 42 -12.07 -6.13 4.68
N LYS A 43 -10.75 -6.06 4.50
CA LYS A 43 -10.09 -5.03 3.70
C LYS A 43 -10.47 -5.15 2.23
N VAL A 44 -10.74 -4.01 1.60
CA VAL A 44 -11.00 -3.90 0.15
C VAL A 44 -9.87 -3.11 -0.48
N LEU A 45 -9.14 -3.71 -1.41
CA LEU A 45 -8.06 -3.05 -2.14
C LEU A 45 -8.60 -2.16 -3.26
N VAL A 46 -7.90 -1.08 -3.53
CA VAL A 46 -8.00 -0.38 -4.81
C VAL A 46 -7.06 -1.06 -5.83
N PRO A 47 -7.29 -0.92 -7.15
CA PRO A 47 -6.36 -1.43 -8.15
C PRO A 47 -4.95 -0.89 -7.98
N THR A 48 -3.95 -1.70 -8.30
CA THR A 48 -2.53 -1.31 -8.23
C THR A 48 -2.26 0.00 -8.96
N GLN A 49 -2.80 0.20 -10.16
CA GLN A 49 -2.63 1.45 -10.92
C GLN A 49 -3.31 2.66 -10.27
N THR A 50 -4.38 2.45 -9.52
CA THR A 50 -5.01 3.54 -8.75
C THR A 50 -4.06 4.01 -7.63
N MET A 51 -3.46 3.09 -6.90
CA MET A 51 -2.46 3.44 -5.89
C MET A 51 -1.24 4.14 -6.50
N ILE A 52 -0.73 3.68 -7.65
CA ILE A 52 0.38 4.33 -8.36
C ILE A 52 0.02 5.77 -8.72
N ARG A 53 -1.20 6.05 -9.20
CA ARG A 53 -1.64 7.42 -9.48
C ARG A 53 -1.66 8.28 -8.22
N ASN A 54 -2.12 7.74 -7.09
CA ASN A 54 -2.10 8.44 -5.82
C ASN A 54 -0.67 8.82 -5.40
N LEU A 55 0.29 7.88 -5.52
CA LEU A 55 1.70 8.15 -5.21
C LEU A 55 2.30 9.23 -6.13
N LYS A 56 1.99 9.19 -7.43
CA LYS A 56 2.40 10.23 -8.39
C LYS A 56 1.79 11.59 -8.06
N SER A 57 0.52 11.63 -7.66
CA SER A 57 -0.16 12.87 -7.26
C SER A 57 0.46 13.47 -6.01
N ALA A 58 0.86 12.63 -5.04
CA ALA A 58 1.56 13.06 -3.84
C ALA A 58 2.96 13.62 -4.17
N ARG A 59 3.71 12.95 -5.05
CA ARG A 59 5.03 13.43 -5.51
C ARG A 59 4.89 14.75 -6.23
N LEU A 60 3.94 14.88 -7.15
CA LEU A 60 3.67 16.14 -7.86
C LEU A 60 3.34 17.28 -6.89
N ALA A 61 2.59 17.01 -5.83
CA ALA A 61 2.29 18.02 -4.80
C ALA A 61 3.57 18.49 -4.08
N ALA A 62 4.47 17.56 -3.74
CA ALA A 62 5.75 17.87 -3.13
C ALA A 62 6.64 18.72 -4.06
N ASP A 63 6.72 18.33 -5.33
CA ASP A 63 7.50 19.04 -6.35
C ASP A 63 6.98 20.45 -6.58
N VAL A 64 5.66 20.63 -6.72
CA VAL A 64 5.02 21.94 -6.86
C VAL A 64 5.24 22.84 -5.65
N MET A 65 5.30 22.25 -4.45
CA MET A 65 5.55 22.97 -3.20
C MET A 65 7.05 23.22 -2.94
N GLY A 66 7.94 22.60 -3.74
CA GLY A 66 9.40 22.71 -3.57
C GLY A 66 9.92 22.07 -2.28
N VAL A 67 9.28 21.00 -1.79
CA VAL A 67 9.59 20.37 -0.50
C VAL A 67 10.03 18.91 -0.71
N PRO A 68 11.15 18.46 -0.10
CA PRO A 68 11.60 17.08 -0.17
C PRO A 68 10.76 16.18 0.76
N LEU A 69 9.49 15.97 0.40
CA LEU A 69 8.57 15.13 1.15
C LEU A 69 8.88 13.65 0.97
N ILE A 70 9.00 12.91 2.07
CA ILE A 70 9.14 11.46 2.05
C ILE A 70 7.74 10.83 1.79
N ILE A 71 7.66 10.00 0.75
CA ILE A 71 6.44 9.29 0.38
C ILE A 71 6.63 7.79 0.63
N LEU A 72 5.81 7.24 1.50
CA LEU A 72 5.80 5.84 1.87
C LEU A 72 4.55 5.16 1.28
N ALA A 73 4.76 4.11 0.49
CA ALA A 73 3.69 3.28 -0.05
C ALA A 73 3.43 2.09 0.86
N ARG A 74 2.22 2.01 1.43
CA ARG A 74 1.79 0.87 2.23
C ARG A 74 0.89 -0.03 1.39
N THR A 75 1.15 -1.35 1.45
CA THR A 75 0.22 -2.35 0.92
C THR A 75 -0.40 -3.18 2.04
N ASP A 76 -1.70 -3.35 1.96
CA ASP A 76 -2.50 -4.20 2.86
C ASP A 76 -2.88 -5.55 2.21
N ALA A 77 -2.30 -5.86 1.05
CA ALA A 77 -2.66 -7.02 0.24
C ALA A 77 -2.37 -8.37 0.91
N ASN A 78 -1.45 -8.40 1.89
CA ASN A 78 -1.13 -9.64 2.63
C ASN A 78 -2.35 -10.23 3.36
N ALA A 79 -3.30 -9.40 3.78
CA ALA A 79 -4.50 -9.84 4.49
C ALA A 79 -5.81 -9.35 3.84
N ALA A 80 -5.77 -8.90 2.59
CA ALA A 80 -6.94 -8.39 1.90
C ALA A 80 -7.51 -9.41 0.92
N LYS A 81 -8.82 -9.71 1.06
CA LYS A 81 -9.54 -10.70 0.25
C LYS A 81 -10.41 -10.08 -0.85
N LEU A 82 -10.51 -8.75 -0.89
CA LEU A 82 -11.41 -8.05 -1.81
C LEU A 82 -10.67 -6.94 -2.55
N ILE A 83 -11.11 -6.68 -3.78
CA ILE A 83 -10.65 -5.57 -4.63
C ILE A 83 -11.84 -4.94 -5.36
N THR A 84 -11.74 -3.66 -5.66
CA THR A 84 -12.85 -2.89 -6.27
C THR A 84 -13.14 -3.24 -7.73
N ASN A 85 -12.16 -3.73 -8.50
CA ASN A 85 -12.34 -4.14 -9.90
C ASN A 85 -11.30 -5.20 -10.34
N ASP A 86 -11.46 -5.74 -11.55
CA ASP A 86 -10.76 -6.91 -12.07
C ASP A 86 -9.90 -6.66 -13.32
N PHE A 87 -9.74 -5.43 -13.77
CA PHE A 87 -9.06 -5.17 -15.05
C PHE A 87 -7.57 -4.84 -14.94
N ASP A 88 -7.06 -4.53 -13.73
CA ASP A 88 -5.65 -4.19 -13.55
C ASP A 88 -4.73 -5.41 -13.79
N LYS A 89 -3.73 -5.21 -14.64
CA LYS A 89 -2.81 -6.30 -15.05
C LYS A 89 -2.04 -6.90 -13.88
N ASN A 90 -1.66 -6.09 -12.89
CA ASN A 90 -0.91 -6.54 -11.71
C ASN A 90 -1.78 -7.36 -10.76
N ASP A 91 -3.09 -7.07 -10.74
CA ASP A 91 -4.04 -7.72 -9.83
C ASP A 91 -4.67 -8.98 -10.43
N LYS A 92 -4.74 -9.08 -11.78
CA LYS A 92 -5.32 -10.22 -12.48
C LYS A 92 -4.86 -11.60 -12.00
N PRO A 93 -3.56 -11.87 -11.74
CA PRO A 93 -3.10 -13.19 -11.29
C PRO A 93 -3.69 -13.63 -9.95
N PHE A 94 -4.17 -12.68 -9.15
CA PHE A 94 -4.70 -12.94 -7.81
C PHE A 94 -6.23 -13.02 -7.76
N LEU A 95 -6.93 -12.73 -8.86
CA LEU A 95 -8.39 -12.80 -8.92
C LEU A 95 -8.87 -14.25 -8.83
N THR A 96 -9.95 -14.47 -8.08
CA THR A 96 -10.56 -15.79 -7.92
C THR A 96 -11.72 -16.06 -8.89
N GLY A 97 -12.15 -15.02 -9.63
CA GLY A 97 -13.33 -15.06 -10.49
C GLY A 97 -14.68 -14.93 -9.75
N LYS A 98 -14.66 -14.83 -8.42
CA LYS A 98 -15.86 -14.67 -7.59
C LYS A 98 -16.10 -13.20 -7.23
N ARG A 99 -17.38 -12.84 -6.98
CA ARG A 99 -17.78 -11.51 -6.51
C ARG A 99 -18.49 -11.60 -5.18
N SER A 100 -18.33 -10.58 -4.34
CA SER A 100 -19.08 -10.42 -3.11
C SER A 100 -20.48 -9.86 -3.39
N PRO A 101 -21.43 -9.98 -2.45
CA PRO A 101 -22.77 -9.37 -2.59
C PRO A 101 -22.73 -7.86 -2.82
N GLU A 102 -21.74 -7.17 -2.27
CA GLU A 102 -21.52 -5.72 -2.41
C GLU A 102 -20.90 -5.34 -3.77
N GLY A 103 -20.57 -6.33 -4.59
CA GLY A 103 -20.03 -6.13 -5.93
C GLY A 103 -18.51 -6.07 -6.03
N PHE A 104 -17.75 -6.28 -4.94
CA PHE A 104 -16.30 -6.40 -4.97
C PHE A 104 -15.87 -7.76 -5.56
N TYR A 105 -14.63 -7.83 -6.05
CA TYR A 105 -14.05 -9.07 -6.54
C TYR A 105 -13.21 -9.73 -5.45
N TYR A 106 -13.28 -11.06 -5.34
CA TYR A 106 -12.41 -11.79 -4.43
C TYR A 106 -11.02 -11.98 -5.03
N VAL A 107 -10.00 -11.72 -4.21
CA VAL A 107 -8.59 -11.97 -4.51
C VAL A 107 -8.00 -12.98 -3.53
N LYS A 108 -6.91 -13.64 -3.96
CA LYS A 108 -6.07 -14.46 -3.09
C LYS A 108 -5.20 -13.54 -2.25
N GLU A 109 -5.49 -13.48 -0.95
CA GLU A 109 -4.62 -12.80 0.03
C GLU A 109 -3.25 -13.49 0.12
N GLY A 110 -2.25 -12.79 0.59
CA GLY A 110 -0.96 -13.36 0.92
C GLY A 110 0.23 -12.55 0.42
N LEU A 111 1.40 -13.06 0.80
CA LEU A 111 2.67 -12.38 0.58
C LEU A 111 2.99 -12.15 -0.90
N ASP A 112 2.62 -13.08 -1.77
CA ASP A 112 2.86 -12.97 -3.23
C ASP A 112 2.13 -11.75 -3.82
N GLN A 113 0.87 -11.52 -3.41
CA GLN A 113 0.12 -10.34 -3.81
C GLN A 113 0.76 -9.06 -3.25
N ALA A 114 1.17 -9.08 -1.98
CA ALA A 114 1.85 -7.95 -1.36
C ALA A 114 3.18 -7.63 -2.04
N ILE A 115 3.97 -8.64 -2.39
CA ILE A 115 5.24 -8.48 -3.14
C ILE A 115 4.97 -7.88 -4.53
N SER A 116 4.01 -8.42 -5.27
CA SER A 116 3.65 -7.89 -6.60
C SER A 116 3.32 -6.41 -6.54
N ARG A 117 2.54 -5.99 -5.56
CA ARG A 117 2.18 -4.58 -5.34
C ARG A 117 3.36 -3.75 -4.86
N GLY A 118 4.15 -4.25 -3.91
CA GLY A 118 5.36 -3.57 -3.42
C GLY A 118 6.34 -3.27 -4.57
N LEU A 119 6.57 -4.23 -5.44
CA LEU A 119 7.40 -4.05 -6.65
C LEU A 119 6.82 -2.99 -7.60
N ALA A 120 5.49 -2.96 -7.77
CA ALA A 120 4.82 -1.98 -8.61
C ALA A 120 4.88 -0.56 -8.03
N TYR A 121 4.91 -0.41 -6.71
CA TYR A 121 4.97 0.89 -6.00
C TYR A 121 6.40 1.42 -5.85
N ALA A 122 7.41 0.54 -5.85
CA ALA A 122 8.79 0.90 -5.59
C ALA A 122 9.33 2.06 -6.45
N PRO A 123 9.02 2.19 -7.76
CA PRO A 123 9.47 3.32 -8.56
C PRO A 123 8.85 4.67 -8.17
N TYR A 124 7.75 4.68 -7.41
CA TYR A 124 6.92 5.86 -7.16
C TYR A 124 6.88 6.29 -5.69
N SER A 125 7.68 5.65 -4.84
CA SER A 125 7.76 5.95 -3.40
C SER A 125 9.20 5.87 -2.90
N ASP A 126 9.47 6.53 -1.79
CA ASP A 126 10.79 6.49 -1.14
C ASP A 126 10.94 5.22 -0.30
N LEU A 127 9.87 4.82 0.39
CA LEU A 127 9.80 3.61 1.21
C LEU A 127 8.62 2.74 0.82
N ILE A 128 8.75 1.42 1.10
CA ILE A 128 7.66 0.45 0.98
C ILE A 128 7.37 -0.16 2.35
N TRP A 129 6.08 -0.31 2.65
CA TRP A 129 5.59 -0.95 3.85
C TRP A 129 4.59 -2.05 3.49
N CYS A 130 4.90 -3.29 3.88
CA CYS A 130 3.95 -4.40 3.85
C CYS A 130 3.27 -4.49 5.22
N GLU A 131 1.98 -4.22 5.28
CA GLU A 131 1.22 -4.37 6.52
C GLU A 131 1.02 -5.83 6.86
N THR A 132 1.31 -6.20 8.11
CA THR A 132 1.18 -7.56 8.63
C THR A 132 0.26 -7.59 9.84
N ALA A 133 -0.51 -8.67 9.98
CA ALA A 133 -1.42 -8.86 11.12
C ALA A 133 -0.72 -9.39 12.36
N LYS A 134 0.42 -10.09 12.17
CA LYS A 134 1.25 -10.69 13.22
C LYS A 134 2.72 -10.46 12.88
N PRO A 135 3.59 -10.33 13.89
CA PRO A 135 5.02 -10.23 13.64
C PRO A 135 5.55 -11.60 13.16
N ASP A 136 6.11 -11.62 11.95
CA ASP A 136 6.74 -12.78 11.34
C ASP A 136 8.01 -12.35 10.61
N LEU A 137 9.17 -12.70 11.19
CA LEU A 137 10.47 -12.34 10.64
C LEU A 137 10.71 -13.00 9.27
N LYS A 138 10.28 -14.25 9.09
CA LYS A 138 10.47 -14.98 7.84
C LYS A 138 9.67 -14.33 6.70
N GLU A 139 8.43 -13.93 6.97
CA GLU A 139 7.59 -13.18 6.05
C GLU A 139 8.23 -11.83 5.69
N ALA A 140 8.68 -11.07 6.70
CA ALA A 140 9.34 -9.79 6.51
C ALA A 140 10.62 -9.92 5.68
N MET A 141 11.46 -10.92 5.95
CA MET A 141 12.67 -11.19 5.17
C MET A 141 12.36 -11.60 3.72
N THR A 142 11.32 -12.39 3.50
CA THR A 142 10.92 -12.82 2.16
C THR A 142 10.45 -11.61 1.34
N PHE A 143 9.63 -10.76 1.94
CA PHE A 143 9.21 -9.51 1.30
C PHE A 143 10.42 -8.61 0.99
N ALA A 144 11.28 -8.38 1.98
CA ALA A 144 12.46 -7.52 1.82
C ALA A 144 13.39 -8.00 0.70
N ARG A 145 13.69 -9.30 0.64
CA ARG A 145 14.52 -9.90 -0.41
C ARG A 145 13.90 -9.67 -1.80
N ALA A 146 12.61 -9.97 -1.95
CA ALA A 146 11.91 -9.79 -3.23
C ALA A 146 11.96 -8.33 -3.72
N ILE A 147 11.84 -7.34 -2.82
CA ILE A 147 11.98 -5.92 -3.18
C ILE A 147 13.43 -5.59 -3.52
N HIS A 148 14.41 -5.99 -2.69
CA HIS A 148 15.81 -5.65 -2.87
C HIS A 148 16.46 -6.31 -4.10
N ASP A 149 15.99 -7.48 -4.51
CA ASP A 149 16.44 -8.15 -5.74
C ASP A 149 16.15 -7.31 -7.00
N LYS A 150 15.10 -6.50 -6.99
CA LYS A 150 14.71 -5.63 -8.11
C LYS A 150 15.10 -4.16 -7.89
N PHE A 151 15.11 -3.72 -6.65
CA PHE A 151 15.38 -2.33 -6.24
C PHE A 151 16.39 -2.35 -5.09
N PRO A 152 17.69 -2.61 -5.36
CA PRO A 152 18.73 -2.60 -4.35
C PRO A 152 18.76 -1.27 -3.59
N GLY A 153 18.79 -1.34 -2.24
CA GLY A 153 18.79 -0.15 -1.39
C GLY A 153 17.45 0.54 -1.19
N LYS A 154 16.34 0.00 -1.74
CA LYS A 154 14.99 0.52 -1.45
C LYS A 154 14.73 0.46 0.05
N LEU A 155 14.36 1.58 0.65
CA LEU A 155 14.01 1.63 2.07
C LEU A 155 12.69 0.91 2.32
N LEU A 156 12.64 0.19 3.43
CA LEU A 156 11.47 -0.55 3.87
C LEU A 156 11.06 -0.11 5.27
N ALA A 157 9.76 -0.15 5.54
CA ALA A 157 9.19 0.09 6.86
C ALA A 157 8.48 -1.16 7.35
N TYR A 158 8.53 -1.38 8.66
CA TYR A 158 7.82 -2.47 9.34
C TYR A 158 7.00 -1.93 10.50
N ASN A 159 5.84 -2.51 10.74
CA ASN A 159 4.97 -2.14 11.84
C ASN A 159 5.28 -2.98 13.09
N CYS A 160 5.78 -2.34 14.12
CA CYS A 160 5.95 -2.92 15.45
C CYS A 160 4.82 -2.44 16.37
N SER A 161 3.59 -2.90 16.12
CA SER A 161 2.45 -2.54 16.97
C SER A 161 2.67 -2.95 18.43
N PRO A 162 2.30 -2.11 19.42
CA PRO A 162 2.33 -2.50 20.83
C PRO A 162 1.47 -3.72 21.15
N SER A 163 0.48 -4.04 20.30
CA SER A 163 -0.33 -5.26 20.41
C SER A 163 0.40 -6.53 19.95
N PHE A 164 1.56 -6.41 19.33
CA PHE A 164 2.37 -7.54 18.91
C PHE A 164 3.18 -8.08 20.10
N ASN A 165 3.19 -9.40 20.26
CA ASN A 165 4.11 -10.03 21.18
C ASN A 165 5.51 -10.12 20.55
N LEU A 166 6.30 -9.07 20.71
CA LEU A 166 7.63 -8.97 20.12
C LEU A 166 8.67 -9.87 20.80
N SER A 167 8.34 -10.45 21.97
CA SER A 167 9.23 -11.43 22.65
C SER A 167 9.42 -12.73 21.85
N LEU A 168 8.55 -12.98 20.86
CA LEU A 168 8.66 -14.10 19.93
C LEU A 168 9.58 -13.82 18.74
N ILE A 169 9.98 -12.57 18.53
CA ILE A 169 10.93 -12.16 17.50
C ILE A 169 12.25 -11.89 18.22
N HIS A 170 13.06 -12.91 18.38
CA HIS A 170 14.46 -12.70 18.80
C HIS A 170 15.21 -12.07 17.62
N ILE A 171 15.41 -10.77 17.70
CA ILE A 171 16.34 -10.01 16.85
C ILE A 171 17.66 -9.93 17.58
#